data_3eb27630d96c02764746f2519967668c
#
_entry.id   3eb27630d96c02764746f2519967668c
#
_cell.length_a   1.000
_cell.length_b   1.000
_cell.length_c   1.000
_cell.angle_alpha   90.00
_cell.angle_beta   90.00
_cell.angle_gamma   90.00
#
_symmetry.space_group_name_H-M   'P 1'
#
loop_
_entity.id
_entity.type
_entity.pdbx_description
1 polymer ?
#
loop_
_entity_poly.entity_id
_entity_poly.type
_entity_poly.pdbx_seq_one_letter_code
_entity_poly.pdbx_strand_id
1 'polypeptide(L)'
;GGKSMGRRAMYHSTMFEDMGFHYFGPIDGHDEAELERALRAICSQPGPHFLHVVTKKGKGYAPAEANPGNFHGVSTFDLAHSIPDPEVAPKESFSTVFGNLLNKQGSENEKICAITAAMKYGTGLQFFYHTHPKRFFDVGMAEQHAVTFAAGLASQGMLPVVCIYSTFLQRSYDQIIHDVNLLKENVVFAIDRAGFVPADGETHQGIYDPAFLSQVGMPIYSPS
;
A
#
# COMPACT_ATOMS: atom_id res chain seq x y z
N GLY A 1 20.15 -27.38 10.59
CA GLY A 1 19.57 -28.04 11.76
C GLY A 1 19.67 -27.25 13.08
N GLY A 2 20.74 -26.48 13.32
CA GLY A 2 20.96 -25.83 14.61
C GLY A 2 20.12 -24.57 14.89
N LYS A 3 19.74 -23.81 13.86
CA LYS A 3 18.95 -22.56 14.03
C LYS A 3 17.46 -22.84 14.31
N SER A 4 16.90 -23.92 13.82
CA SER A 4 15.50 -24.30 14.09
C SER A 4 15.31 -24.85 15.52
N MET A 5 16.32 -25.56 16.05
CA MET A 5 16.29 -26.06 17.43
C MET A 5 16.38 -24.93 18.47
N GLY A 6 17.16 -23.88 18.22
CA GLY A 6 17.25 -22.73 19.12
C GLY A 6 15.95 -21.91 19.18
N ARG A 7 15.20 -21.83 18.09
CA ARG A 7 13.88 -21.17 18.05
C ARG A 7 12.79 -22.00 18.76
N ARG A 8 12.77 -23.32 18.60
CA ARG A 8 11.85 -24.21 19.32
C ARG A 8 12.05 -24.17 20.84
N ALA A 9 13.25 -23.87 21.32
CA ALA A 9 13.51 -23.75 22.74
C ALA A 9 13.04 -22.42 23.37
N MET A 10 12.84 -21.36 22.52
CA MET A 10 12.36 -20.04 22.97
C MET A 10 10.87 -19.80 22.71
N TYR A 11 10.30 -20.42 21.65
CA TYR A 11 8.88 -20.33 21.33
C TYR A 11 8.41 -21.75 21.01
N HIS A 12 7.39 -22.24 21.70
CA HIS A 12 6.91 -23.63 21.58
C HIS A 12 6.45 -23.99 20.15
N SER A 13 6.00 -23.02 19.37
CA SER A 13 5.66 -23.15 17.93
C SER A 13 5.60 -21.77 17.26
N THR A 14 5.52 -21.72 15.93
CA THR A 14 5.13 -20.52 15.21
C THR A 14 3.61 -20.48 15.06
N MET A 15 3.03 -19.31 14.86
CA MET A 15 1.60 -19.16 14.55
C MET A 15 1.15 -20.07 13.38
N PHE A 16 2.02 -20.26 12.40
CA PHE A 16 1.72 -21.09 11.23
C PHE A 16 1.69 -22.58 11.58
N GLU A 17 2.57 -23.05 12.48
CA GLU A 17 2.55 -24.43 12.98
C GLU A 17 1.31 -24.66 13.84
N ASP A 18 0.88 -23.69 14.63
CA ASP A 18 -0.36 -23.78 15.41
C ASP A 18 -1.61 -23.83 14.50
N MET A 19 -1.54 -23.26 13.30
CA MET A 19 -2.57 -23.37 12.27
C MET A 19 -2.49 -24.67 11.47
N GLY A 20 -1.56 -25.57 11.77
CA GLY A 20 -1.43 -26.88 11.12
C GLY A 20 -0.52 -26.90 9.88
N PHE A 21 0.26 -25.83 9.64
CA PHE A 21 1.25 -25.82 8.57
C PHE A 21 2.58 -26.45 9.01
N HIS A 22 3.26 -27.10 8.09
CA HIS A 22 4.68 -27.43 8.24
C HIS A 22 5.52 -26.19 7.86
N TYR A 23 6.18 -25.59 8.82
CA TYR A 23 6.96 -24.36 8.62
C TYR A 23 8.40 -24.66 8.21
N PHE A 24 8.84 -24.02 7.11
CA PHE A 24 10.21 -24.04 6.59
C PHE A 24 10.75 -22.62 6.51
N GLY A 25 11.96 -22.41 7.00
CA GLY A 25 12.64 -21.13 6.92
C GLY A 25 12.96 -20.51 8.28
N PRO A 26 13.30 -19.20 8.31
CA PRO A 26 13.50 -18.35 7.13
C PRO A 26 14.70 -18.77 6.28
N ILE A 27 14.58 -18.65 4.97
CA ILE A 27 15.68 -18.86 4.02
C ILE A 27 15.98 -17.58 3.25
N ASP A 28 17.19 -17.44 2.73
CA ASP A 28 17.54 -16.31 1.85
C ASP A 28 16.94 -16.55 0.45
N GLY A 29 15.97 -15.70 0.05
CA GLY A 29 15.34 -15.78 -1.26
C GLY A 29 16.22 -15.33 -2.42
N HIS A 30 17.43 -14.82 -2.15
CA HIS A 30 18.43 -14.51 -3.17
C HIS A 30 19.48 -15.63 -3.33
N ASP A 31 19.44 -16.70 -2.52
CA ASP A 31 20.17 -17.94 -2.72
C ASP A 31 19.26 -18.93 -3.47
N GLU A 32 19.38 -18.95 -4.80
CA GLU A 32 18.56 -19.83 -5.65
C GLU A 32 18.78 -21.31 -5.32
N ALA A 33 20.00 -21.70 -4.95
CA ALA A 33 20.30 -23.09 -4.62
C ALA A 33 19.66 -23.49 -3.27
N GLU A 34 19.60 -22.60 -2.29
CA GLU A 34 18.90 -22.84 -1.01
C GLU A 34 17.39 -22.92 -1.26
N LEU A 35 16.84 -22.01 -2.08
CA LEU A 35 15.42 -21.98 -2.43
C LEU A 35 15.00 -23.27 -3.16
N GLU A 36 15.78 -23.72 -4.14
CA GLU A 36 15.49 -24.95 -4.85
C GLU A 36 15.51 -26.17 -3.92
N ARG A 37 16.51 -26.28 -3.04
CA ARG A 37 16.57 -27.37 -2.05
C ARG A 37 15.35 -27.37 -1.12
N ALA A 38 14.95 -26.19 -0.65
CA ALA A 38 13.78 -26.06 0.21
C ALA A 38 12.49 -26.46 -0.50
N LEU A 39 12.29 -26.00 -1.74
CA LEU A 39 11.12 -26.36 -2.55
C LEU A 39 11.05 -27.86 -2.83
N ARG A 40 12.17 -28.51 -3.19
CA ARG A 40 12.22 -29.97 -3.39
C ARG A 40 11.87 -30.73 -2.10
N ALA A 41 12.37 -30.29 -0.96
CA ALA A 41 12.06 -30.91 0.33
C ALA A 41 10.58 -30.77 0.70
N ILE A 42 9.98 -29.62 0.43
CA ILE A 42 8.55 -29.35 0.67
C ILE A 42 7.68 -30.23 -0.24
N CYS A 43 7.97 -30.26 -1.53
CA CYS A 43 7.18 -31.03 -2.51
C CYS A 43 7.24 -32.53 -2.29
N SER A 44 8.20 -33.04 -1.52
CA SER A 44 8.33 -34.45 -1.19
C SER A 44 7.50 -34.89 0.04
N GLN A 45 6.87 -33.94 0.74
CA GLN A 45 6.12 -34.20 1.97
C GLN A 45 4.62 -33.92 1.77
N PRO A 46 3.74 -34.71 2.37
CA PRO A 46 2.30 -34.43 2.33
C PRO A 46 1.92 -33.31 3.30
N GLY A 47 0.76 -32.68 3.06
CA GLY A 47 0.17 -31.68 3.94
C GLY A 47 0.42 -30.24 3.52
N PRO A 48 -0.13 -29.25 4.26
CA PRO A 48 0.06 -27.86 3.98
C PRO A 48 1.44 -27.38 4.49
N HIS A 49 2.15 -26.63 3.67
CA HIS A 49 3.48 -26.12 3.98
C HIS A 49 3.52 -24.60 3.92
N PHE A 50 4.31 -24.01 4.81
CA PHE A 50 4.59 -22.58 4.83
C PHE A 50 6.11 -22.35 4.66
N LEU A 51 6.50 -21.85 3.48
CA LEU A 51 7.89 -21.50 3.20
C LEU A 51 8.12 -20.01 3.46
N HIS A 52 8.91 -19.71 4.48
CA HIS A 52 9.30 -18.34 4.79
C HIS A 52 10.58 -17.97 4.04
N VAL A 53 10.42 -17.12 3.04
CA VAL A 53 11.52 -16.60 2.21
C VAL A 53 11.76 -15.14 2.55
N VAL A 54 13.00 -14.78 2.84
CA VAL A 54 13.40 -13.39 3.12
C VAL A 54 14.11 -12.82 1.89
N THR A 55 13.59 -11.71 1.38
CA THR A 55 14.19 -11.01 0.24
C THR A 55 14.42 -9.53 0.56
N LYS A 56 15.34 -8.92 -0.18
CA LYS A 56 15.54 -7.47 -0.19
C LYS A 56 15.05 -6.93 -1.54
N LYS A 57 14.01 -6.10 -1.50
CA LYS A 57 13.44 -5.51 -2.73
C LYS A 57 14.50 -4.63 -3.42
N GLY A 58 14.65 -4.81 -4.74
CA GLY A 58 15.67 -4.11 -5.53
C GLY A 58 17.07 -4.71 -5.45
N LYS A 59 17.25 -5.88 -4.83
CA LYS A 59 18.56 -6.56 -4.68
C LYS A 59 19.34 -6.61 -5.98
N GLY A 60 20.62 -6.18 -5.92
CA GLY A 60 21.53 -6.16 -7.05
C GLY A 60 21.61 -4.80 -7.77
N TYR A 61 20.73 -3.85 -7.44
CA TYR A 61 20.79 -2.49 -7.96
C TYR A 61 20.71 -1.48 -6.80
N ALA A 62 21.83 -0.88 -6.46
CA ALA A 62 21.95 -0.04 -5.25
C ALA A 62 20.90 1.10 -5.15
N PRO A 63 20.54 1.83 -6.23
CA PRO A 63 19.49 2.84 -6.15
C PRO A 63 18.11 2.26 -5.79
N ALA A 64 17.77 1.07 -6.32
CA ALA A 64 16.52 0.39 -6.00
C ALA A 64 16.52 -0.19 -4.58
N GLU A 65 17.66 -0.64 -4.09
CA GLU A 65 17.80 -1.08 -2.70
C GLU A 65 17.64 0.07 -1.69
N ALA A 66 18.12 1.26 -2.08
CA ALA A 66 17.99 2.47 -1.24
C ALA A 66 16.59 3.05 -1.23
N ASN A 67 15.87 3.00 -2.37
CA ASN A 67 14.50 3.51 -2.49
C ASN A 67 13.62 2.58 -3.34
N PRO A 68 13.21 1.42 -2.79
CA PRO A 68 12.46 0.42 -3.54
C PRO A 68 11.07 0.89 -4.00
N GLY A 69 10.52 1.91 -3.38
CA GLY A 69 9.24 2.50 -3.76
C GLY A 69 9.28 3.16 -5.14
N ASN A 70 10.37 3.87 -5.45
CA ASN A 70 10.58 4.54 -6.74
C ASN A 70 10.75 3.56 -7.90
N PHE A 71 11.21 2.34 -7.59
CA PHE A 71 11.49 1.31 -8.57
C PHE A 71 10.42 0.21 -8.62
N HIS A 72 9.26 0.44 -8.00
CA HIS A 72 8.19 -0.54 -7.98
C HIS A 72 7.51 -0.71 -9.34
N GLY A 73 7.31 0.38 -10.07
CA GLY A 73 6.74 0.38 -11.42
C GLY A 73 7.40 1.50 -12.22
N VAL A 74 8.44 1.18 -12.97
CA VAL A 74 9.22 2.16 -13.73
C VAL A 74 9.06 1.93 -15.23
N SER A 75 8.96 3.03 -15.98
CA SER A 75 9.15 3.02 -17.42
C SER A 75 10.64 2.82 -17.78
N THR A 76 10.95 2.75 -19.06
CA THR A 76 12.32 2.68 -19.54
C THR A 76 13.17 3.82 -18.96
N PHE A 77 14.31 3.50 -18.37
CA PHE A 77 15.24 4.45 -17.79
C PHE A 77 16.70 4.07 -18.10
N ASP A 78 17.61 5.05 -18.02
CA ASP A 78 19.03 4.82 -18.16
C ASP A 78 19.62 4.33 -16.81
N LEU A 79 20.30 3.18 -16.84
CA LEU A 79 20.97 2.61 -15.66
C LEU A 79 22.07 3.51 -15.08
N ALA A 80 22.70 4.33 -15.91
CA ALA A 80 23.76 5.24 -15.48
C ALA A 80 23.20 6.52 -14.80
N HIS A 81 21.97 6.88 -15.12
CA HIS A 81 21.29 8.03 -14.55
C HIS A 81 20.09 7.51 -13.76
N SER A 82 20.19 7.60 -12.46
CA SER A 82 19.08 7.23 -11.55
C SER A 82 17.76 7.84 -12.02
N ILE A 83 16.66 7.12 -11.82
CA ILE A 83 15.30 7.68 -12.04
C ILE A 83 15.23 9.02 -11.32
N PRO A 84 14.70 10.06 -11.96
CA PRO A 84 14.48 11.34 -11.29
C PRO A 84 13.75 11.13 -9.98
N ASP A 85 14.13 11.87 -8.95
CA ASP A 85 13.43 11.91 -7.68
C ASP A 85 11.92 12.06 -7.96
N PRO A 86 11.02 11.27 -7.34
CA PRO A 86 9.58 11.42 -7.49
C PRO A 86 9.07 12.82 -7.13
N GLU A 87 9.86 13.60 -6.37
CA GLU A 87 9.60 15.02 -6.13
C GLU A 87 9.67 15.85 -7.41
N VAL A 88 10.30 15.31 -8.47
CA VAL A 88 10.39 15.92 -9.81
C VAL A 88 9.38 15.26 -10.78
N ALA A 89 8.31 14.67 -10.28
CA ALA A 89 7.21 14.14 -11.11
C ALA A 89 6.70 15.21 -12.10
N PRO A 90 6.18 14.79 -13.27
CA PRO A 90 5.68 15.73 -14.29
C PRO A 90 4.76 16.78 -13.67
N LYS A 91 5.04 18.06 -13.92
CA LYS A 91 4.36 19.20 -13.28
C LYS A 91 2.84 19.29 -13.53
N GLU A 92 2.28 18.43 -14.35
CA GLU A 92 0.92 18.55 -14.90
C GLU A 92 0.01 17.32 -14.65
N SER A 93 0.40 16.37 -13.81
CA SER A 93 -0.52 15.29 -13.45
C SER A 93 -1.52 15.73 -12.37
N PHE A 94 -2.76 15.25 -12.45
CA PHE A 94 -3.77 15.49 -11.41
C PHE A 94 -3.25 15.10 -10.02
N SER A 95 -2.56 13.98 -9.90
CA SER A 95 -1.98 13.51 -8.63
C SER A 95 -0.94 14.51 -8.08
N THR A 96 -0.10 15.10 -8.95
CA THR A 96 0.90 16.10 -8.53
C THR A 96 0.23 17.39 -8.08
N VAL A 97 -0.75 17.88 -8.83
CA VAL A 97 -1.51 19.10 -8.48
C VAL A 97 -2.25 18.90 -7.16
N PHE A 98 -2.94 17.78 -7.03
CA PHE A 98 -3.65 17.41 -5.80
C PHE A 98 -2.71 17.30 -4.60
N GLY A 99 -1.58 16.60 -4.74
CA GLY A 99 -0.63 16.40 -3.66
C GLY A 99 -0.02 17.69 -3.15
N ASN A 100 0.33 18.61 -4.07
CA ASN A 100 0.81 19.96 -3.71
C ASN A 100 -0.27 20.79 -3.01
N LEU A 101 -1.52 20.73 -3.50
CA LEU A 101 -2.63 21.44 -2.87
C LEU A 101 -2.91 20.89 -1.47
N LEU A 102 -2.95 19.57 -1.30
CA LEU A 102 -3.16 18.94 -0.01
C LEU A 102 -2.03 19.28 0.97
N ASN A 103 -0.78 19.30 0.51
CA ASN A 103 0.36 19.73 1.30
C ASN A 103 0.20 21.19 1.80
N LYS A 104 -0.21 22.10 0.93
CA LYS A 104 -0.51 23.48 1.28
C LYS A 104 -1.62 23.56 2.32
N GLN A 105 -2.75 22.89 2.07
CA GLN A 105 -3.88 22.86 3.00
C GLN A 105 -3.50 22.25 4.37
N GLY A 106 -2.64 21.23 4.38
CA GLY A 106 -2.09 20.65 5.59
C GLY A 106 -1.22 21.61 6.40
N SER A 107 -0.58 22.59 5.74
CA SER A 107 0.18 23.64 6.42
C SER A 107 -0.73 24.73 7.04
N GLU A 108 -1.90 24.94 6.44
CA GLU A 108 -2.90 25.90 6.90
C GLU A 108 -3.84 25.32 7.97
N ASN A 109 -4.02 24.00 7.99
CA ASN A 109 -4.93 23.31 8.92
C ASN A 109 -4.29 22.03 9.48
N GLU A 110 -3.95 22.08 10.76
CA GLU A 110 -3.31 20.95 11.47
C GLU A 110 -4.21 19.72 11.68
N LYS A 111 -5.51 19.85 11.47
CA LYS A 111 -6.46 18.71 11.55
C LYS A 111 -6.37 17.80 10.32
N ILE A 112 -5.88 18.30 9.18
CA ILE A 112 -5.74 17.50 7.97
C ILE A 112 -4.67 16.44 8.18
N CYS A 113 -5.03 15.20 7.92
CA CYS A 113 -4.11 14.06 7.84
C CYS A 113 -4.36 13.28 6.55
N ALA A 114 -3.32 12.66 6.03
CA ALA A 114 -3.36 11.91 4.78
C ALA A 114 -3.10 10.43 5.03
N ILE A 115 -3.92 9.57 4.42
CA ILE A 115 -3.86 8.12 4.59
C ILE A 115 -3.78 7.48 3.21
N THR A 116 -2.94 6.48 3.04
CA THR A 116 -2.88 5.67 1.83
C THR A 116 -2.59 4.21 2.15
N ALA A 117 -2.75 3.34 1.18
CA ALA A 117 -2.49 1.90 1.27
C ALA A 117 -1.39 1.50 0.26
N ALA A 118 -0.13 1.80 0.58
CA ALA A 118 1.05 1.57 -0.25
C ALA A 118 1.06 2.33 -1.61
N MET A 119 0.33 3.45 -1.71
CA MET A 119 0.19 4.22 -2.97
C MET A 119 0.71 5.67 -2.85
N LYS A 120 1.64 5.94 -1.94
CA LYS A 120 2.15 7.28 -1.65
C LYS A 120 2.55 8.09 -2.89
N TYR A 121 3.32 7.50 -3.78
CA TYR A 121 3.83 8.20 -4.97
C TYR A 121 2.75 8.37 -6.04
N GLY A 122 1.97 7.34 -6.28
CA GLY A 122 0.94 7.35 -7.31
C GLY A 122 -0.24 8.28 -7.00
N THR A 123 -0.46 8.62 -5.74
CA THR A 123 -1.51 9.53 -5.29
C THR A 123 -1.00 10.95 -5.00
N GLY A 124 0.30 11.23 -5.25
CA GLY A 124 0.90 12.54 -5.00
C GLY A 124 1.19 12.86 -3.54
N LEU A 125 1.06 11.89 -2.63
CA LEU A 125 1.21 12.13 -1.19
C LEU A 125 2.65 12.28 -0.70
N GLN A 126 3.66 12.10 -1.55
CA GLN A 126 5.06 12.31 -1.20
C GLN A 126 5.31 13.75 -0.70
N PHE A 127 4.62 14.75 -1.25
CA PHE A 127 4.73 16.14 -0.83
C PHE A 127 4.21 16.35 0.60
N PHE A 128 3.03 15.79 0.89
CA PHE A 128 2.45 15.84 2.23
C PHE A 128 3.31 15.06 3.25
N TYR A 129 3.78 13.87 2.89
CA TYR A 129 4.68 13.07 3.72
C TYR A 129 5.95 13.84 4.10
N HIS A 130 6.57 14.53 3.13
CA HIS A 130 7.81 15.26 3.37
C HIS A 130 7.62 16.40 4.39
N THR A 131 6.52 17.12 4.28
CA THR A 131 6.25 18.30 5.14
C THR A 131 5.57 17.93 6.46
N HIS A 132 4.67 16.93 6.44
CA HIS A 132 3.81 16.55 7.56
C HIS A 132 3.92 15.07 7.94
N PRO A 133 5.12 14.52 8.20
CA PRO A 133 5.31 13.08 8.40
C PRO A 133 4.52 12.50 9.58
N LYS A 134 4.21 13.30 10.60
CA LYS A 134 3.41 12.87 11.77
C LYS A 134 1.91 12.79 11.50
N ARG A 135 1.45 13.32 10.39
CA ARG A 135 0.04 13.31 9.97
C ARG A 135 -0.17 12.54 8.66
N PHE A 136 0.86 11.83 8.23
CA PHE A 136 0.81 10.91 7.10
C PHE A 136 0.85 9.46 7.59
N PHE A 137 -0.05 8.64 7.06
CA PHE A 137 -0.19 7.24 7.43
C PHE A 137 -0.24 6.37 6.18
N ASP A 138 0.72 5.48 6.04
CA ASP A 138 0.70 4.43 5.04
C ASP A 138 0.43 3.10 5.75
N VAL A 139 -0.75 2.54 5.51
CA VAL A 139 -1.20 1.32 6.19
C VAL A 139 -0.75 0.04 5.48
N GLY A 140 0.03 0.17 4.40
CA GLY A 140 0.34 -0.96 3.54
C GLY A 140 -0.86 -1.39 2.68
N MET A 141 -0.82 -2.58 2.10
CA MET A 141 -1.92 -3.11 1.27
C MET A 141 -3.11 -3.55 2.13
N ALA A 142 -3.73 -2.59 2.82
CA ALA A 142 -4.83 -2.81 3.77
C ALA A 142 -5.88 -1.70 3.63
N GLU A 143 -6.53 -1.62 2.47
CA GLU A 143 -7.48 -0.57 2.11
C GLU A 143 -8.66 -0.49 3.09
N GLN A 144 -9.18 -1.64 3.55
CA GLN A 144 -10.24 -1.70 4.55
C GLN A 144 -9.81 -1.03 5.86
N HIS A 145 -8.56 -1.33 6.30
CA HIS A 145 -8.00 -0.70 7.48
C HIS A 145 -7.83 0.81 7.31
N ALA A 146 -7.40 1.27 6.12
CA ALA A 146 -7.28 2.70 5.83
C ALA A 146 -8.58 3.45 6.07
N VAL A 147 -9.71 2.90 5.66
CA VAL A 147 -11.04 3.51 5.80
C VAL A 147 -11.51 3.50 7.25
N THR A 148 -11.43 2.36 7.94
CA THR A 148 -11.79 2.25 9.37
C THR A 148 -10.92 3.15 10.23
N PHE A 149 -9.61 3.21 9.95
CA PHE A 149 -8.67 4.08 10.65
C PHE A 149 -9.01 5.57 10.42
N ALA A 150 -9.38 5.95 9.19
CA ALA A 150 -9.84 7.29 8.88
C ALA A 150 -11.09 7.68 9.67
N ALA A 151 -12.07 6.78 9.76
CA ALA A 151 -13.27 7.00 10.58
C ALA A 151 -12.91 7.23 12.05
N GLY A 152 -11.99 6.44 12.61
CA GLY A 152 -11.49 6.63 13.96
C GLY A 152 -10.80 7.98 14.19
N LEU A 153 -10.03 8.46 13.23
CA LEU A 153 -9.42 9.80 13.28
C LEU A 153 -10.49 10.91 13.19
N ALA A 154 -11.46 10.75 12.31
CA ALA A 154 -12.54 11.70 12.11
C ALA A 154 -13.39 11.84 13.39
N SER A 155 -13.70 10.74 14.08
CA SER A 155 -14.45 10.74 15.35
C SER A 155 -13.72 11.51 16.46
N GLN A 156 -12.41 11.72 16.34
CA GLN A 156 -11.61 12.54 17.26
C GLN A 156 -11.37 13.96 16.73
N GLY A 157 -12.10 14.38 15.70
CA GLY A 157 -12.09 15.75 15.16
C GLY A 157 -10.95 16.05 14.20
N MET A 158 -10.26 15.03 13.68
CA MET A 158 -9.34 15.17 12.56
C MET A 158 -10.11 15.26 11.23
N LEU A 159 -9.44 15.68 10.19
CA LEU A 159 -9.94 15.74 8.81
C LEU A 159 -9.10 14.81 7.93
N PRO A 160 -9.38 13.50 7.96
CA PRO A 160 -8.62 12.54 7.20
C PRO A 160 -8.98 12.58 5.71
N VAL A 161 -7.94 12.53 4.87
CA VAL A 161 -8.03 12.39 3.43
C VAL A 161 -7.43 11.04 3.04
N VAL A 162 -8.29 10.13 2.60
CA VAL A 162 -7.93 8.77 2.19
C VAL A 162 -7.65 8.77 0.69
N CYS A 163 -6.40 8.52 0.31
CA CYS A 163 -5.93 8.56 -1.07
C CYS A 163 -5.62 7.15 -1.56
N ILE A 164 -6.52 6.60 -2.36
CA ILE A 164 -6.48 5.21 -2.85
C ILE A 164 -6.89 5.18 -4.32
N TYR A 165 -6.32 4.26 -5.11
CA TYR A 165 -6.76 4.02 -6.48
C TYR A 165 -8.17 3.46 -6.52
N SER A 166 -8.94 3.90 -7.51
CA SER A 166 -10.32 3.48 -7.74
C SER A 166 -10.51 1.96 -7.65
N THR A 167 -9.71 1.19 -8.39
CA THR A 167 -9.80 -0.28 -8.39
C THR A 167 -9.59 -0.91 -7.01
N PHE A 168 -8.73 -0.35 -6.17
CA PHE A 168 -8.43 -0.88 -4.83
C PHE A 168 -9.43 -0.44 -3.77
N LEU A 169 -10.10 0.71 -3.97
CA LEU A 169 -11.12 1.19 -3.06
C LEU A 169 -12.34 0.26 -2.99
N GLN A 170 -12.56 -0.56 -4.00
CA GLN A 170 -13.64 -1.58 -4.01
C GLN A 170 -13.58 -2.50 -2.78
N ARG A 171 -12.38 -2.81 -2.28
CA ARG A 171 -12.19 -3.66 -1.10
C ARG A 171 -12.76 -3.05 0.19
N SER A 172 -12.96 -1.74 0.19
CA SER A 172 -13.38 -0.98 1.39
C SER A 172 -14.84 -0.55 1.31
N TYR A 173 -15.63 -1.10 0.40
CA TYR A 173 -17.01 -0.68 0.20
C TYR A 173 -17.85 -0.82 1.48
N ASP A 174 -17.73 -1.93 2.18
CA ASP A 174 -18.41 -2.17 3.45
C ASP A 174 -17.99 -1.14 4.52
N GLN A 175 -16.69 -0.88 4.68
CA GLN A 175 -16.17 0.09 5.64
C GLN A 175 -16.60 1.52 5.31
N ILE A 176 -16.70 1.87 4.03
CA ILE A 176 -17.24 3.19 3.62
C ILE A 176 -18.70 3.34 4.08
N ILE A 177 -19.50 2.31 3.90
CA ILE A 177 -20.91 2.33 4.34
C ILE A 177 -20.99 2.36 5.85
N HIS A 178 -20.39 1.39 6.51
CA HIS A 178 -20.59 1.12 7.92
C HIS A 178 -19.82 2.10 8.82
N ASP A 179 -18.52 2.27 8.57
CA ASP A 179 -17.66 3.01 9.48
C ASP A 179 -17.66 4.53 9.22
N VAL A 180 -17.96 4.94 7.98
CA VAL A 180 -17.94 6.36 7.60
C VAL A 180 -19.35 6.90 7.41
N ASN A 181 -20.13 6.34 6.49
CA ASN A 181 -21.39 6.94 6.09
C ASN A 181 -22.49 6.81 7.16
N LEU A 182 -22.68 5.64 7.72
CA LEU A 182 -23.68 5.43 8.80
C LEU A 182 -23.36 6.23 10.06
N LEU A 183 -22.09 6.37 10.39
CA LEU A 183 -21.64 7.15 11.54
C LEU A 183 -21.53 8.66 11.24
N LYS A 184 -21.71 9.06 9.98
CA LYS A 184 -21.60 10.45 9.49
C LYS A 184 -20.25 11.08 9.81
N GLU A 185 -19.19 10.30 9.69
CA GLU A 185 -17.84 10.76 9.92
C GLU A 185 -17.32 11.61 8.75
N ASN A 186 -16.57 12.66 9.05
CA ASN A 186 -16.00 13.58 8.07
C ASN A 186 -14.72 12.99 7.47
N VAL A 187 -14.85 12.15 6.46
CA VAL A 187 -13.73 11.56 5.70
C VAL A 187 -13.82 12.00 4.25
N VAL A 188 -12.70 12.45 3.69
CA VAL A 188 -12.57 12.75 2.27
C VAL A 188 -11.88 11.57 1.57
N PHE A 189 -12.48 11.06 0.52
CA PHE A 189 -11.86 10.05 -0.36
C PHE A 189 -11.33 10.73 -1.61
N ALA A 190 -10.01 10.78 -1.76
CA ALA A 190 -9.34 11.23 -2.98
C ALA A 190 -9.00 10.01 -3.83
N ILE A 191 -9.83 9.77 -4.83
CA ILE A 191 -9.76 8.57 -5.66
C ILE A 191 -8.91 8.86 -6.88
N ASP A 192 -7.74 8.24 -6.95
CA ASP A 192 -6.85 8.32 -8.10
C ASP A 192 -7.11 7.17 -9.07
N ARG A 193 -6.65 7.26 -10.30
CA ARG A 193 -6.86 6.26 -11.37
C ARG A 193 -8.34 5.95 -11.61
N ALA A 194 -9.22 6.95 -11.55
CA ALA A 194 -10.61 6.80 -11.98
C ALA A 194 -10.71 6.80 -13.50
N GLY A 195 -11.63 5.98 -14.06
CA GLY A 195 -11.79 5.79 -15.48
C GLY A 195 -10.83 4.76 -16.09
N PHE A 196 -10.55 4.89 -17.38
CA PHE A 196 -9.63 4.01 -18.08
C PHE A 196 -8.18 4.42 -17.85
N VAL A 197 -7.38 3.45 -17.43
CA VAL A 197 -5.95 3.65 -17.10
C VAL A 197 -5.08 2.82 -18.05
N PRO A 198 -4.61 3.38 -19.16
CA PRO A 198 -3.96 2.61 -20.22
C PRO A 198 -2.60 2.02 -19.82
N ALA A 199 -1.90 2.61 -18.84
CA ALA A 199 -0.57 2.19 -18.44
C ALA A 199 -0.55 1.06 -17.39
N ASP A 200 -1.66 0.82 -16.68
CA ASP A 200 -1.67 -0.06 -15.51
C ASP A 200 -2.30 -1.45 -15.77
N GLY A 201 -2.71 -1.73 -17.00
CA GLY A 201 -3.25 -3.03 -17.41
C GLY A 201 -4.69 -3.29 -16.96
N GLU A 202 -5.17 -4.51 -17.18
CA GLU A 202 -6.57 -4.89 -17.00
C GLU A 202 -7.05 -4.82 -15.54
N THR A 203 -6.16 -5.02 -14.58
CA THR A 203 -6.49 -5.12 -13.16
C THR A 203 -6.62 -3.78 -12.45
N HIS A 204 -6.28 -2.67 -13.12
CA HIS A 204 -6.21 -1.34 -12.51
C HIS A 204 -7.18 -0.34 -13.13
N GLN A 205 -8.26 -0.81 -13.75
CA GLN A 205 -9.26 0.05 -14.37
C GLN A 205 -10.24 0.60 -13.33
N GLY A 206 -10.40 1.93 -13.30
CA GLY A 206 -11.23 2.64 -12.33
C GLY A 206 -12.63 2.94 -12.84
N ILE A 207 -13.40 1.92 -13.23
CA ILE A 207 -14.69 2.09 -13.91
C ILE A 207 -15.91 1.83 -13.02
N TYR A 208 -15.71 1.33 -11.79
CA TYR A 208 -16.81 0.91 -10.91
C TYR A 208 -17.10 1.87 -9.76
N ASP A 209 -16.16 2.75 -9.40
CA ASP A 209 -16.27 3.66 -8.26
C ASP A 209 -17.51 4.59 -8.31
N PRO A 210 -17.87 5.22 -9.43
CA PRO A 210 -19.10 6.04 -9.45
C PRO A 210 -20.34 5.21 -9.15
N ALA A 211 -20.42 3.96 -9.63
CA ALA A 211 -21.56 3.10 -9.46
C ALA A 211 -21.76 2.68 -7.99
N PHE A 212 -20.70 2.23 -7.29
CA PHE A 212 -20.86 1.82 -5.90
C PHE A 212 -20.89 2.99 -4.93
N LEU A 213 -20.18 4.09 -5.19
CA LEU A 213 -20.19 5.27 -4.31
C LEU A 213 -21.48 6.08 -4.41
N SER A 214 -22.12 6.14 -5.56
CA SER A 214 -23.41 6.84 -5.72
C SER A 214 -24.50 6.26 -4.82
N GLN A 215 -24.42 4.97 -4.50
CA GLN A 215 -25.39 4.29 -3.61
C GLN A 215 -25.19 4.62 -2.14
N VAL A 216 -24.00 5.08 -1.76
CA VAL A 216 -23.69 5.45 -0.37
C VAL A 216 -24.27 6.81 0.01
N GLY A 217 -24.66 7.64 -0.97
CA GLY A 217 -25.26 8.95 -0.71
C GLY A 217 -24.25 10.05 -0.34
N MET A 218 -22.96 9.80 -0.54
CA MET A 218 -21.90 10.82 -0.36
C MET A 218 -21.80 11.71 -1.60
N PRO A 219 -21.49 13.03 -1.45
CA PRO A 219 -21.20 13.89 -2.59
C PRO A 219 -20.00 13.37 -3.39
N ILE A 220 -20.15 13.28 -4.70
CA ILE A 220 -19.07 12.86 -5.62
C ILE A 220 -18.74 14.02 -6.53
N TYR A 221 -17.46 14.37 -6.63
CA TYR A 221 -16.92 15.38 -7.52
C TYR A 221 -15.96 14.72 -8.50
N SER A 222 -16.13 15.00 -9.78
CA SER A 222 -15.23 14.51 -10.85
C SER A 222 -14.61 15.74 -11.54
N PRO A 223 -13.43 16.18 -11.09
CA PRO A 223 -12.76 17.32 -11.73
C PRO A 223 -12.25 16.95 -13.13
N SER A 224 -12.31 17.90 -14.06
CA SER A 224 -11.86 17.77 -15.45
C SER A 224 -10.85 18.86 -15.80
#